data_493248f5724367ed9e5db33ce9fe3907
#
_entry.id   493248f5724367ed9e5db33ce9fe3907
#
_cell.length_a   1.000
_cell.length_b   1.000
_cell.length_c   1.000
_cell.angle_alpha   90.00
_cell.angle_beta   90.00
_cell.angle_gamma   90.00
#
_symmetry.space_group_name_H-M   'P 1'
#
loop_
_entity.id
_entity.type
_entity.pdbx_description
1 polymer ?
#
loop_
_entity_poly.entity_id
_entity_poly.type
_entity_poly.pdbx_seq_one_letter_code
_entity_poly.pdbx_strand_id
1 'polypeptide(L)'
;MLTGTLQVNAQYTKQDSTYKKYFVGSTLAMLGNFLPENKPNFVQLNLGYRLTGKNVVSVEFKTWKYAWSLGIPYGEFFEAPEEKFPGYIREYGFALVYQRFWWKGLYTGIHVMNAWQNFVDENDQKVDKGFQIFNTYRLGYHFKFFNNCFFIEPSVAITHRPYHTAMPEQFKVLDDKWSKFFFGEAGLHFGFNF
;
A
#
# COMPACT_ATOMS: atom_id res chain seq x y z
N MET A 1 0.56 43.62 22.98
CA MET A 1 0.01 42.51 22.15
C MET A 1 1.19 41.64 21.67
N LEU A 2 1.51 40.57 22.39
CA LEU A 2 2.63 39.67 22.06
C LEU A 2 2.11 38.61 21.11
N THR A 3 2.44 38.73 19.82
CA THR A 3 2.23 37.68 18.82
C THR A 3 3.35 36.66 18.96
N GLY A 4 3.13 35.66 19.80
CA GLY A 4 4.01 34.48 19.84
C GLY A 4 3.82 33.64 18.61
N THR A 5 4.74 33.73 17.65
CA THR A 5 4.84 32.78 16.55
C THR A 5 5.27 31.42 17.10
N LEU A 6 4.34 30.47 17.18
CA LEU A 6 4.64 29.07 17.43
C LEU A 6 5.48 28.55 16.26
N GLN A 7 6.79 28.58 16.38
CA GLN A 7 7.69 27.85 15.50
C GLN A 7 7.51 26.35 15.78
N VAL A 8 6.69 25.69 14.99
CA VAL A 8 6.62 24.23 14.96
C VAL A 8 7.93 23.73 14.32
N ASN A 9 8.90 23.42 15.16
CA ASN A 9 10.18 22.85 14.72
C ASN A 9 9.90 21.56 13.94
N ALA A 10 10.27 21.57 12.68
CA ALA A 10 10.23 20.38 11.83
C ALA A 10 11.12 19.29 12.44
N GLN A 11 10.61 18.08 12.51
CA GLN A 11 11.24 16.94 13.18
C GLN A 11 12.60 16.51 12.58
N TYR A 12 12.96 17.06 11.44
CA TYR A 12 14.23 16.91 10.76
C TYR A 12 14.70 18.27 10.27
N THR A 13 15.54 18.94 11.06
CA THR A 13 16.32 20.04 10.53
C THR A 13 17.49 19.44 9.73
N LYS A 14 17.97 20.15 8.73
CA LYS A 14 19.16 19.75 7.94
C LYS A 14 20.43 19.59 8.80
N GLN A 15 20.37 20.00 10.07
CA GLN A 15 21.43 19.90 11.09
C GLN A 15 21.30 18.69 12.01
N ASP A 16 20.21 17.91 11.92
CA ASP A 16 20.08 16.68 12.70
C ASP A 16 21.05 15.63 12.16
N SER A 17 22.03 15.24 12.98
CA SER A 17 23.03 14.22 12.62
C SER A 17 22.44 12.85 12.28
N THR A 18 21.17 12.62 12.66
CA THR A 18 20.42 11.41 12.34
C THR A 18 19.58 11.52 11.07
N TYR A 19 19.63 12.68 10.37
CA TYR A 19 18.89 12.87 9.12
C TYR A 19 19.44 11.98 8.01
N LYS A 20 18.57 11.15 7.49
CA LYS A 20 18.82 10.26 6.36
C LYS A 20 17.90 10.67 5.20
N LYS A 21 18.47 10.84 4.03
CA LYS A 21 17.79 11.42 2.88
C LYS A 21 17.01 10.41 2.05
N TYR A 22 17.51 9.19 2.00
CA TYR A 22 16.94 8.09 1.23
C TYR A 22 16.45 6.98 2.14
N PHE A 23 15.52 6.19 1.66
CA PHE A 23 15.14 4.93 2.31
C PHE A 23 14.75 3.87 1.30
N VAL A 24 14.90 2.63 1.72
CA VAL A 24 14.31 1.46 1.11
C VAL A 24 13.40 0.79 2.13
N GLY A 25 12.23 0.35 1.69
CA GLY A 25 11.25 -0.25 2.60
C GLY A 25 10.38 -1.30 1.93
N SER A 26 9.60 -1.96 2.77
CA SER A 26 8.61 -2.95 2.38
C SER A 26 7.50 -3.02 3.43
N THR A 27 6.65 -4.04 3.37
CA THR A 27 5.55 -4.26 4.31
C THR A 27 5.56 -5.69 4.86
N LEU A 28 5.10 -5.85 6.10
CA LEU A 28 4.93 -7.18 6.70
C LEU A 28 3.79 -7.99 6.06
N ALA A 29 2.96 -7.39 5.19
CA ALA A 29 1.98 -8.13 4.38
C ALA A 29 2.64 -9.24 3.53
N MET A 30 3.95 -9.13 3.23
CA MET A 30 4.72 -10.20 2.58
C MET A 30 4.75 -11.51 3.37
N LEU A 31 4.51 -11.48 4.68
CA LEU A 31 4.39 -12.69 5.51
C LEU A 31 3.19 -13.56 5.11
N GLY A 32 2.19 -13.00 4.44
CA GLY A 32 1.10 -13.77 3.83
C GLY A 32 1.57 -14.84 2.85
N ASN A 33 2.77 -14.69 2.27
CA ASN A 33 3.35 -15.70 1.38
C ASN A 33 3.70 -17.03 2.09
N PHE A 34 3.73 -17.03 3.41
CA PHE A 34 3.97 -18.23 4.23
C PHE A 34 2.68 -18.95 4.66
N LEU A 35 1.51 -18.44 4.26
CA LEU A 35 0.25 -19.15 4.48
C LEU A 35 0.30 -20.52 3.79
N PRO A 36 -0.32 -21.56 4.38
CA PRO A 36 -0.29 -22.91 3.82
C PRO A 36 -1.01 -22.98 2.47
N GLU A 37 -2.12 -22.24 2.34
CA GLU A 37 -2.97 -22.20 1.16
C GLU A 37 -3.17 -20.75 0.67
N ASN A 38 -3.62 -20.59 -0.57
CA ASN A 38 -3.99 -19.31 -1.17
C ASN A 38 -2.93 -18.20 -1.02
N LYS A 39 -1.67 -18.55 -1.24
CA LYS A 39 -0.54 -17.64 -1.10
C LYS A 39 -0.71 -16.43 -2.02
N PRO A 40 -0.67 -15.20 -1.48
CA PRO A 40 -0.85 -14.00 -2.29
C PRO A 40 0.32 -13.75 -3.25
N ASN A 41 1.45 -14.45 -3.09
CA ASN A 41 2.68 -14.18 -3.84
C ASN A 41 2.97 -12.67 -3.88
N PHE A 42 2.83 -12.04 -2.71
CA PHE A 42 2.92 -10.61 -2.53
C PHE A 42 4.37 -10.18 -2.38
N VAL A 43 4.79 -9.24 -3.20
CA VAL A 43 6.10 -8.57 -3.08
C VAL A 43 5.89 -7.08 -3.19
N GLN A 44 6.49 -6.32 -2.29
CA GLN A 44 6.48 -4.86 -2.30
C GLN A 44 7.87 -4.32 -2.02
N LEU A 45 8.27 -3.30 -2.80
CA LEU A 45 9.50 -2.55 -2.62
C LEU A 45 9.20 -1.05 -2.70
N ASN A 46 9.58 -0.31 -1.67
CA ASN A 46 9.44 1.14 -1.61
C ASN A 46 10.81 1.79 -1.67
N LEU A 47 10.98 2.74 -2.59
CA LEU A 47 12.18 3.56 -2.70
C LEU A 47 11.78 5.02 -2.46
N GLY A 48 12.34 5.63 -1.43
CA GLY A 48 11.90 6.94 -1.00
C GLY A 48 13.00 7.98 -0.85
N TYR A 49 12.55 9.22 -0.97
CA TYR A 49 13.37 10.41 -0.88
C TYR A 49 12.69 11.47 0.00
N ARG A 50 13.42 11.98 0.97
CA ARG A 50 12.95 13.05 1.86
C ARG A 50 13.25 14.41 1.24
N LEU A 51 12.23 15.05 0.70
CA LEU A 51 12.32 16.41 0.15
C LEU A 51 12.68 17.42 1.24
N THR A 52 12.04 17.27 2.39
CA THR A 52 12.27 18.09 3.60
C THR A 52 12.12 17.20 4.84
N GLY A 53 12.33 17.77 6.01
CA GLY A 53 12.03 17.06 7.27
C GLY A 53 10.56 16.65 7.46
N LYS A 54 9.64 17.21 6.65
CA LYS A 54 8.21 16.93 6.73
C LYS A 54 7.64 16.26 5.50
N ASN A 55 8.25 16.39 4.34
CA ASN A 55 7.70 15.95 3.07
C ASN A 55 8.58 14.86 2.46
N VAL A 56 7.96 13.76 2.12
CA VAL A 56 8.61 12.58 1.56
C VAL A 56 7.87 12.17 0.30
N VAL A 57 8.62 11.80 -0.72
CA VAL A 57 8.11 11.16 -1.93
C VAL A 57 8.73 9.77 -2.07
N SER A 58 7.98 8.85 -2.60
CA SER A 58 8.52 7.51 -2.91
C SER A 58 7.82 6.88 -4.10
N VAL A 59 8.47 5.87 -4.64
CA VAL A 59 7.88 4.95 -5.61
C VAL A 59 7.76 3.60 -4.92
N GLU A 60 6.57 3.02 -5.01
CA GLU A 60 6.27 1.69 -4.50
C GLU A 60 6.05 0.75 -5.70
N PHE A 61 6.80 -0.34 -5.78
CA PHE A 61 6.58 -1.42 -6.74
C PHE A 61 5.90 -2.56 -6.01
N LYS A 62 4.82 -3.09 -6.62
CA LYS A 62 4.04 -4.15 -5.99
C LYS A 62 3.58 -5.20 -6.99
N THR A 63 3.53 -6.45 -6.53
CA THR A 63 2.89 -7.55 -7.25
C THR A 63 2.24 -8.51 -6.26
N TRP A 64 1.09 -9.06 -6.61
CA TRP A 64 0.35 -10.01 -5.78
C TRP A 64 -0.73 -10.77 -6.54
N LYS A 65 -1.28 -11.80 -5.89
CA LYS A 65 -2.49 -12.53 -6.31
C LYS A 65 -3.62 -12.22 -5.35
N TYR A 66 -4.82 -12.04 -5.87
CA TYR A 66 -6.02 -11.82 -5.09
C TYR A 66 -7.27 -12.17 -5.91
N ALA A 67 -8.40 -12.40 -5.26
CA ALA A 67 -9.63 -12.73 -5.95
C ALA A 67 -10.45 -11.48 -6.30
N TRP A 68 -10.31 -10.44 -5.50
CA TRP A 68 -11.10 -9.23 -5.61
C TRP A 68 -10.22 -7.99 -5.74
N SER A 69 -10.67 -7.03 -6.55
CA SER A 69 -9.90 -5.89 -7.06
C SER A 69 -9.37 -4.91 -6.02
N LEU A 70 -9.91 -4.86 -4.81
CA LEU A 70 -9.38 -4.06 -3.72
C LEU A 70 -8.40 -4.82 -2.82
N GLY A 71 -8.04 -6.03 -3.18
CA GLY A 71 -6.92 -6.71 -2.57
C GLY A 71 -7.25 -7.64 -1.42
N ILE A 72 -8.43 -8.21 -1.42
CA ILE A 72 -8.72 -9.32 -0.52
C ILE A 72 -8.07 -10.57 -1.09
N PRO A 73 -7.23 -11.29 -0.31
CA PRO A 73 -6.70 -12.58 -0.70
C PRO A 73 -7.84 -13.52 -1.10
N TYR A 74 -7.58 -14.40 -2.05
CA TYR A 74 -8.56 -15.41 -2.49
C TYR A 74 -8.50 -16.65 -1.59
N GLY A 75 -9.62 -17.39 -1.51
CA GLY A 75 -9.76 -18.65 -0.79
C GLY A 75 -10.56 -18.55 0.52
N GLU A 76 -10.95 -19.69 1.04
CA GLU A 76 -11.92 -19.85 2.14
C GLU A 76 -11.58 -19.10 3.44
N PHE A 77 -10.33 -18.74 3.64
CA PHE A 77 -9.89 -18.10 4.88
C PHE A 77 -10.24 -16.60 4.99
N PHE A 78 -10.41 -15.91 3.86
CA PHE A 78 -10.62 -14.46 3.82
C PHE A 78 -11.89 -14.04 3.10
N GLU A 79 -12.65 -14.97 2.57
CA GLU A 79 -13.78 -14.77 1.68
C GLU A 79 -15.05 -15.39 2.26
N ALA A 80 -16.20 -14.95 1.77
CA ALA A 80 -17.45 -15.63 2.09
C ALA A 80 -17.38 -17.07 1.56
N PRO A 81 -17.52 -18.10 2.42
CA PRO A 81 -17.34 -19.50 2.01
C PRO A 81 -18.28 -19.96 0.91
N GLU A 82 -19.40 -19.26 0.76
CA GLU A 82 -20.43 -19.49 -0.27
C GLU A 82 -20.07 -18.88 -1.63
N GLU A 83 -19.07 -18.00 -1.71
CA GLU A 83 -18.70 -17.36 -2.97
C GLU A 83 -17.70 -18.23 -3.75
N LYS A 84 -18.10 -18.67 -4.93
CA LYS A 84 -17.22 -19.36 -5.86
C LYS A 84 -16.46 -18.34 -6.69
N PHE A 85 -15.17 -18.21 -6.42
CA PHE A 85 -14.30 -17.34 -7.21
C PHE A 85 -13.92 -18.02 -8.52
N PRO A 86 -14.00 -17.29 -9.65
CA PRO A 86 -13.71 -17.85 -10.98
C PRO A 86 -12.21 -18.01 -11.27
N GLY A 87 -11.38 -17.95 -10.25
CA GLY A 87 -9.94 -17.94 -10.33
C GLY A 87 -9.34 -16.81 -9.52
N TYR A 88 -8.32 -16.14 -10.05
CA TYR A 88 -7.63 -15.04 -9.35
C TYR A 88 -7.18 -13.94 -10.31
N ILE A 89 -6.88 -12.78 -9.73
CA ILE A 89 -6.25 -11.66 -10.44
C ILE A 89 -4.77 -11.63 -10.05
N ARG A 90 -3.89 -11.69 -11.04
CA ARG A 90 -2.46 -11.43 -10.87
C ARG A 90 -2.17 -9.99 -11.23
N GLU A 91 -1.78 -9.21 -10.25
CA GLU A 91 -1.50 -7.80 -10.41
C GLU A 91 -0.01 -7.50 -10.27
N TYR A 92 0.44 -6.51 -11.02
CA TYR A 92 1.75 -5.88 -10.88
C TYR A 92 1.64 -4.40 -11.24
N GLY A 93 2.37 -3.57 -10.54
CA GLY A 93 2.31 -2.14 -10.80
C GLY A 93 3.23 -1.31 -9.92
N PHE A 94 3.03 -0.02 -10.00
CA PHE A 94 3.75 0.93 -9.18
C PHE A 94 2.82 2.03 -8.65
N ALA A 95 3.12 2.51 -7.45
CA ALA A 95 2.47 3.68 -6.89
C ALA A 95 3.45 4.85 -6.79
N LEU A 96 2.94 6.05 -7.06
CA LEU A 96 3.56 7.28 -6.62
C LEU A 96 3.01 7.63 -5.25
N VAL A 97 3.90 7.90 -4.32
CA VAL A 97 3.56 8.11 -2.92
C VAL A 97 4.03 9.48 -2.47
N TYR A 98 3.14 10.21 -1.82
CA TYR A 98 3.49 11.40 -1.08
C TYR A 98 3.09 11.22 0.38
N GLN A 99 4.03 11.51 1.31
CA GLN A 99 3.84 11.37 2.75
C GLN A 99 4.22 12.69 3.42
N ARG A 100 3.35 13.15 4.32
CA ARG A 100 3.56 14.36 5.10
C ARG A 100 3.56 14.07 6.57
N PHE A 101 4.64 14.44 7.24
CA PHE A 101 4.79 14.38 8.69
C PHE A 101 4.24 15.64 9.35
N TRP A 102 3.36 15.45 10.34
CA TRP A 102 2.71 16.54 11.06
C TRP A 102 3.34 16.80 12.41
N TRP A 103 3.49 15.76 13.22
CA TRP A 103 3.99 15.86 14.57
C TRP A 103 4.62 14.55 15.04
N LYS A 104 5.86 14.60 15.57
CA LYS A 104 6.59 13.47 16.22
C LYS A 104 6.56 12.12 15.49
N GLY A 105 6.39 12.04 14.22
CA GLY A 105 6.29 10.78 13.48
C GLY A 105 4.87 10.48 12.99
N LEU A 106 3.84 11.19 13.47
CA LEU A 106 2.50 11.13 12.90
C LEU A 106 2.55 11.64 11.46
N TYR A 107 2.01 10.88 10.54
CA TYR A 107 1.96 11.25 9.14
C TYR A 107 0.64 10.90 8.47
N THR A 108 0.34 11.61 7.40
CA THR A 108 -0.62 11.20 6.38
C THR A 108 0.10 10.92 5.08
N GLY A 109 -0.43 9.99 4.31
CA GLY A 109 0.11 9.62 3.00
C GLY A 109 -0.99 9.39 1.98
N ILE A 110 -0.64 9.66 0.72
CA ILE A 110 -1.44 9.25 -0.43
C ILE A 110 -0.57 8.41 -1.36
N HIS A 111 -1.09 7.26 -1.75
CA HIS A 111 -0.52 6.36 -2.74
C HIS A 111 -1.44 6.36 -3.96
N VAL A 112 -0.91 6.64 -5.12
CA VAL A 112 -1.63 6.56 -6.40
C VAL A 112 -1.05 5.38 -7.16
N MET A 113 -1.72 4.24 -7.09
CA MET A 113 -1.29 2.98 -7.68
C MET A 113 -1.82 2.84 -9.10
N ASN A 114 -0.91 2.55 -10.02
CA ASN A 114 -1.18 2.15 -11.39
C ASN A 114 -0.89 0.67 -11.51
N ALA A 115 -1.89 -0.12 -11.79
CA ALA A 115 -1.82 -1.57 -11.69
C ALA A 115 -2.34 -2.27 -12.95
N TRP A 116 -1.49 -3.11 -13.52
CA TRP A 116 -1.84 -4.01 -14.62
C TRP A 116 -2.26 -5.35 -14.06
N GLN A 117 -3.37 -5.86 -14.58
CA GLN A 117 -4.00 -7.09 -14.12
C GLN A 117 -3.97 -8.16 -15.20
N ASN A 118 -3.76 -9.40 -14.80
CA ASN A 118 -4.07 -10.57 -15.58
C ASN A 118 -5.18 -11.31 -14.84
N PHE A 119 -6.31 -11.51 -15.50
CA PHE A 119 -7.40 -12.35 -15.01
C PHE A 119 -7.06 -13.80 -15.38
N VAL A 120 -7.08 -14.68 -14.40
CA VAL A 120 -6.67 -16.09 -14.51
C VAL A 120 -7.80 -16.94 -13.96
N ASP A 121 -8.24 -17.95 -14.73
CA ASP A 121 -9.31 -18.86 -14.33
C ASP A 121 -8.85 -19.95 -13.34
N GLU A 122 -9.76 -20.82 -12.94
CA GLU A 122 -9.51 -21.94 -12.02
C GLU A 122 -8.50 -22.99 -12.59
N ASN A 123 -8.27 -23.00 -13.89
CA ASN A 123 -7.32 -23.88 -14.56
C ASN A 123 -5.95 -23.23 -14.79
N ASP A 124 -5.68 -22.12 -14.11
CA ASP A 124 -4.47 -21.29 -14.32
C ASP A 124 -4.32 -20.76 -15.76
N GLN A 125 -5.43 -20.66 -16.50
CA GLN A 125 -5.43 -20.10 -17.85
C GLN A 125 -5.72 -18.61 -17.78
N LYS A 126 -4.88 -17.81 -18.43
CA LYS A 126 -5.12 -16.39 -18.55
C LYS A 126 -6.29 -16.13 -19.49
N VAL A 127 -7.36 -15.52 -18.98
CA VAL A 127 -8.59 -15.23 -19.74
C VAL A 127 -8.61 -13.82 -20.29
N ASP A 128 -8.01 -12.85 -19.58
CA ASP A 128 -8.00 -11.45 -20.04
C ASP A 128 -6.90 -10.63 -19.35
N LYS A 129 -6.79 -9.36 -19.76
CA LYS A 129 -5.94 -8.33 -19.15
C LYS A 129 -6.77 -7.13 -18.73
N GLY A 130 -6.35 -6.47 -17.66
CA GLY A 130 -6.95 -5.24 -17.20
C GLY A 130 -5.94 -4.24 -16.71
N PHE A 131 -6.46 -3.07 -16.41
CA PHE A 131 -5.72 -1.99 -15.76
C PHE A 131 -6.65 -1.30 -14.78
N GLN A 132 -6.11 -0.94 -13.62
CA GLN A 132 -6.84 -0.13 -12.64
C GLN A 132 -5.95 0.95 -12.05
N ILE A 133 -6.60 1.99 -11.56
CA ILE A 133 -6.00 2.99 -10.68
C ILE A 133 -6.69 2.87 -9.34
N PHE A 134 -5.93 2.77 -8.27
CA PHE A 134 -6.49 2.92 -6.94
C PHE A 134 -5.62 3.80 -6.06
N ASN A 135 -6.28 4.54 -5.21
CA ASN A 135 -5.68 5.47 -4.28
C ASN A 135 -5.78 4.92 -2.87
N THR A 136 -4.69 4.96 -2.11
CA THR A 136 -4.71 4.63 -0.69
C THR A 136 -4.38 5.88 0.10
N TYR A 137 -5.30 6.28 0.97
CA TYR A 137 -5.16 7.40 1.91
C TYR A 137 -4.82 6.84 3.27
N ARG A 138 -3.64 7.13 3.76
CA ARG A 138 -3.05 6.49 4.93
C ARG A 138 -2.80 7.47 6.05
N LEU A 139 -3.13 7.05 7.29
CA LEU A 139 -2.73 7.68 8.53
C LEU A 139 -1.84 6.71 9.29
N GLY A 140 -0.65 7.14 9.68
CA GLY A 140 0.30 6.26 10.34
C GLY A 140 1.27 7.00 11.25
N TYR A 141 2.11 6.21 11.91
CA TYR A 141 3.14 6.71 12.79
C TYR A 141 4.50 6.07 12.47
N HIS A 142 5.54 6.88 12.35
CA HIS A 142 6.89 6.49 12.01
C HIS A 142 7.75 6.36 13.27
N PHE A 143 8.00 5.13 13.68
CA PHE A 143 8.93 4.81 14.77
C PHE A 143 10.35 4.65 14.21
N LYS A 144 11.31 5.24 14.88
CA LYS A 144 12.72 5.24 14.50
C LYS A 144 13.54 4.41 15.47
N PHE A 145 14.46 3.62 14.92
CA PHE A 145 15.36 2.77 15.68
C PHE A 145 16.79 2.95 15.18
N PHE A 146 17.77 2.65 16.04
CA PHE A 146 19.19 2.57 15.70
C PHE A 146 19.70 3.86 15.02
N ASN A 147 19.55 5.01 15.70
CA ASN A 147 19.91 6.33 15.15
C ASN A 147 19.25 6.61 13.80
N ASN A 148 17.96 6.27 13.68
CA ASN A 148 17.18 6.43 12.47
C ASN A 148 17.67 5.61 11.26
N CYS A 149 18.45 4.54 11.47
CA CYS A 149 18.82 3.63 10.38
C CYS A 149 17.66 2.70 10.00
N PHE A 150 16.82 2.31 10.98
CA PHE A 150 15.67 1.44 10.77
C PHE A 150 14.39 2.13 11.21
N PHE A 151 13.29 1.85 10.53
CA PHE A 151 11.97 2.36 10.92
C PHE A 151 10.88 1.29 10.78
N ILE A 152 9.80 1.50 11.55
CA ILE A 152 8.54 0.76 11.45
C ILE A 152 7.40 1.78 11.39
N GLU A 153 6.43 1.55 10.51
CA GLU A 153 5.28 2.41 10.28
C GLU A 153 3.96 1.63 10.37
N PRO A 154 3.39 1.46 11.58
CA PRO A 154 2.00 1.05 11.70
C PRO A 154 1.09 2.14 11.14
N SER A 155 0.01 1.71 10.48
CA SER A 155 -0.91 2.63 9.83
C SER A 155 -2.27 2.01 9.60
N VAL A 156 -3.26 2.88 9.37
CA VAL A 156 -4.58 2.52 8.85
C VAL A 156 -4.84 3.30 7.58
N ALA A 157 -5.61 2.73 6.68
CA ALA A 157 -5.88 3.37 5.40
C ALA A 157 -7.31 3.17 4.91
N ILE A 158 -7.68 4.04 3.98
CA ILE A 158 -8.86 3.93 3.13
C ILE A 158 -8.35 3.78 1.71
N THR A 159 -8.81 2.75 1.02
CA THR A 159 -8.49 2.54 -0.40
C THR A 159 -9.71 2.87 -1.25
N HIS A 160 -9.50 3.57 -2.35
CA HIS A 160 -10.50 3.97 -3.31
C HIS A 160 -10.03 3.62 -4.72
N ARG A 161 -10.90 2.94 -5.49
CA ARG A 161 -10.65 2.57 -6.89
C ARG A 161 -11.44 3.47 -7.84
N PRO A 162 -10.87 4.62 -8.28
CA PRO A 162 -11.56 5.54 -9.18
C PRO A 162 -11.69 5.03 -10.62
N TYR A 163 -10.82 4.11 -11.06
CA TYR A 163 -10.79 3.65 -12.43
C TYR A 163 -10.39 2.17 -12.56
N HIS A 164 -11.08 1.47 -13.43
CA HIS A 164 -10.68 0.15 -13.93
C HIS A 164 -11.18 -0.04 -15.37
N THR A 165 -10.48 -0.84 -16.15
CA THR A 165 -10.93 -1.30 -17.47
C THR A 165 -12.05 -2.33 -17.32
N ALA A 166 -12.73 -2.65 -18.41
CA ALA A 166 -13.69 -3.77 -18.42
C ALA A 166 -13.03 -5.05 -17.88
N MET A 167 -13.81 -5.84 -17.18
CA MET A 167 -13.41 -7.14 -16.62
C MET A 167 -14.18 -8.26 -17.33
N PRO A 168 -13.63 -9.49 -17.36
CA PRO A 168 -14.39 -10.66 -17.75
C PRO A 168 -15.64 -10.79 -16.90
N GLU A 169 -16.77 -11.18 -17.49
CA GLU A 169 -18.09 -11.18 -16.85
C GLU A 169 -18.10 -11.94 -15.52
N GLN A 170 -17.42 -13.08 -15.46
CA GLN A 170 -17.32 -13.91 -14.26
C GLN A 170 -16.64 -13.19 -13.08
N PHE A 171 -15.68 -12.30 -13.33
CA PHE A 171 -15.04 -11.47 -12.30
C PHE A 171 -15.88 -10.25 -11.98
N LYS A 172 -16.53 -9.68 -12.99
CA LYS A 172 -17.36 -8.48 -12.85
C LYS A 172 -18.57 -8.71 -11.92
N VAL A 173 -19.23 -9.87 -12.01
CA VAL A 173 -20.35 -10.24 -11.14
C VAL A 173 -19.95 -10.18 -9.66
N LEU A 174 -18.73 -10.58 -9.31
CA LEU A 174 -18.23 -10.49 -7.96
C LEU A 174 -17.81 -9.06 -7.60
N ASP A 175 -17.13 -8.37 -8.52
CA ASP A 175 -16.69 -7.00 -8.31
C ASP A 175 -17.85 -6.03 -8.08
N ASP A 176 -18.96 -6.20 -8.79
CA ASP A 176 -20.15 -5.36 -8.68
C ASP A 176 -20.87 -5.48 -7.31
N LYS A 177 -20.61 -6.55 -6.54
CA LYS A 177 -21.14 -6.73 -5.18
C LYS A 177 -20.49 -5.80 -4.16
N TRP A 178 -19.31 -5.30 -4.44
CA TRP A 178 -18.46 -4.62 -3.46
C TRP A 178 -18.32 -3.12 -3.73
N SER A 179 -18.14 -2.38 -2.67
CA SER A 179 -17.89 -0.94 -2.77
C SER A 179 -16.55 -0.67 -3.47
N LYS A 180 -16.48 0.46 -4.19
CA LYS A 180 -15.22 0.99 -4.71
C LYS A 180 -14.30 1.56 -3.62
N PHE A 181 -14.78 1.58 -2.39
CA PHE A 181 -14.04 2.01 -1.20
C PHE A 181 -13.87 0.83 -0.26
N PHE A 182 -12.66 0.69 0.27
CA PHE A 182 -12.35 -0.23 1.36
C PHE A 182 -11.82 0.58 2.56
N PHE A 183 -12.47 0.41 3.71
CA PHE A 183 -12.15 1.12 4.95
C PHE A 183 -11.43 0.20 5.92
N GLY A 184 -10.43 0.76 6.63
CA GLY A 184 -9.75 0.03 7.71
C GLY A 184 -8.64 -0.90 7.26
N GLU A 185 -8.02 -0.66 6.11
CA GLU A 185 -6.81 -1.37 5.69
C GLU A 185 -5.70 -1.13 6.74
N ALA A 186 -5.37 -2.19 7.49
CA ALA A 186 -4.23 -2.15 8.40
C ALA A 186 -2.93 -2.32 7.63
N GLY A 187 -1.93 -1.48 7.93
CA GLY A 187 -0.62 -1.54 7.32
C GLY A 187 0.49 -1.57 8.36
N LEU A 188 1.51 -2.37 8.10
CA LEU A 188 2.73 -2.36 8.89
C LEU A 188 3.93 -2.38 7.94
N HIS A 189 4.47 -1.19 7.69
CA HIS A 189 5.63 -1.00 6.83
C HIS A 189 6.90 -0.94 7.66
N PHE A 190 8.01 -1.29 7.05
CA PHE A 190 9.34 -1.18 7.65
C PHE A 190 10.36 -0.81 6.60
N GLY A 191 11.51 -0.32 7.03
CA GLY A 191 12.57 -0.02 6.09
C GLY A 191 13.84 0.51 6.74
N PHE A 192 14.80 0.78 5.88
CA PHE A 192 16.12 1.29 6.25
C PHE A 192 16.35 2.65 5.61
N ASN A 193 16.83 3.58 6.42
CA ASN A 193 17.23 4.92 6.00
C ASN A 193 18.75 5.00 5.79
N PHE A 194 19.20 5.79 4.80
CA PHE A 194 20.62 6.02 4.49
C PHE A 194 20.86 7.38 3.83
#